data_21846ded939b19fede0f16d423738f41
#
_entry.id   21846ded939b19fede0f16d423738f41
#
_cell.length_a   1.000
_cell.length_b   1.000
_cell.length_c   1.000
_cell.angle_alpha   90.00
_cell.angle_beta   90.00
_cell.angle_gamma   90.00
#
_symmetry.space_group_name_H-M   'P 1'
#
loop_
_entity.id
_entity.type
_entity.pdbx_description
1 polymer ?
#
loop_
_entity_poly.entity_id
_entity_poly.type
_entity_poly.pdbx_seq_one_letter_code
_entity_poly.pdbx_strand_id
1 'polypeptide(L)'
;MRGVLTILFALLLCGCSTEELFEEAKMDSLCIVGASFAYPENCWFELACKKLNLKPINKAISGTDIVDTAQSMKDNTLFTREEFDSFDTFVIMHTHNVNVCSNEGVHAPFAEAYDYVIKGYTAMCQSLEYDTSSKWFGVEGGKPVDIIVCTHWHDARRTFNRSVRKLDQKWDCVRLCKFDEQIGFSMNKPDPKTGKQMSVFYAHPDANANEIIDGVEYGWHPKRGRDSEIQQRMADIFCKCF
;
A
#
# COMPACT_ATOMS: atom_id res chain seq x y z
N MET A 1 -77.62 -23.90 -18.60
CA MET A 1 -77.06 -22.75 -17.86
C MET A 1 -75.64 -23.17 -17.43
N ARG A 2 -74.66 -22.53 -18.01
CA ARG A 2 -73.24 -22.91 -17.85
C ARG A 2 -72.61 -22.06 -16.74
N GLY A 3 -72.21 -22.69 -15.67
CA GLY A 3 -71.46 -22.06 -14.60
C GLY A 3 -69.98 -21.94 -14.98
N VAL A 4 -69.52 -20.71 -15.04
CA VAL A 4 -68.11 -20.38 -15.29
C VAL A 4 -67.37 -20.47 -13.96
N LEU A 5 -66.53 -21.45 -13.84
CA LEU A 5 -65.60 -21.63 -12.69
C LEU A 5 -64.40 -20.70 -12.89
N THR A 6 -64.40 -19.60 -12.18
CA THR A 6 -63.27 -18.65 -12.20
C THR A 6 -62.22 -19.21 -11.23
N ILE A 7 -61.17 -19.82 -11.77
CA ILE A 7 -60.01 -20.21 -10.99
C ILE A 7 -59.17 -18.96 -10.74
N LEU A 8 -59.21 -18.46 -9.52
CA LEU A 8 -58.36 -17.39 -9.04
C LEU A 8 -56.99 -17.99 -8.81
N PHE A 9 -56.06 -17.75 -9.75
CA PHE A 9 -54.66 -18.07 -9.57
C PHE A 9 -54.08 -17.02 -8.61
N ALA A 10 -54.05 -17.35 -7.34
CA ALA A 10 -53.26 -16.61 -6.37
C ALA A 10 -51.79 -16.88 -6.67
N LEU A 11 -51.20 -16.00 -7.47
CA LEU A 11 -49.76 -15.85 -7.56
C LEU A 11 -49.29 -15.39 -6.18
N LEU A 12 -48.93 -16.33 -5.33
CA LEU A 12 -48.02 -16.12 -4.24
C LEU A 12 -46.68 -15.67 -4.87
N LEU A 13 -46.54 -14.37 -5.06
CA LEU A 13 -45.27 -13.75 -5.18
C LEU A 13 -44.57 -13.93 -3.83
N CYS A 14 -43.93 -15.11 -3.65
CA CYS A 14 -42.79 -15.18 -2.77
C CYS A 14 -41.80 -14.15 -3.30
N GLY A 15 -41.90 -12.96 -2.79
CA GLY A 15 -40.82 -12.00 -2.81
C GLY A 15 -39.66 -12.59 -2.00
N CYS A 16 -38.95 -13.55 -2.60
CA CYS A 16 -37.56 -13.72 -2.30
C CYS A 16 -36.95 -12.40 -2.76
N SER A 17 -36.85 -11.44 -1.83
CA SER A 17 -35.85 -10.42 -1.93
C SER A 17 -34.53 -11.18 -2.01
N THR A 18 -34.05 -11.34 -3.22
CA THR A 18 -32.65 -11.57 -3.49
C THR A 18 -31.93 -10.24 -3.21
N GLU A 19 -32.10 -9.71 -2.02
CA GLU A 19 -30.97 -9.20 -1.27
C GLU A 19 -30.14 -10.47 -0.99
N GLU A 20 -29.54 -11.04 -2.04
CA GLU A 20 -28.25 -11.65 -1.91
C GLU A 20 -27.44 -10.56 -1.26
N LEU A 21 -27.34 -10.70 0.07
CA LEU A 21 -26.26 -10.15 0.83
C LEU A 21 -25.01 -10.46 0.01
N PHE A 22 -24.59 -9.52 -0.84
CA PHE A 22 -23.19 -9.35 -1.11
C PHE A 22 -22.64 -9.07 0.29
N GLU A 23 -22.32 -10.13 1.04
CA GLU A 23 -21.29 -10.03 2.05
C GLU A 23 -20.14 -9.39 1.26
N GLU A 24 -19.95 -8.09 1.47
CA GLU A 24 -18.72 -7.43 1.09
C GLU A 24 -17.64 -8.37 1.60
N ALA A 25 -16.92 -9.01 0.69
CA ALA A 25 -15.92 -10.00 1.04
C ALA A 25 -14.99 -9.26 1.99
N LYS A 26 -15.12 -9.59 3.26
CA LYS A 26 -14.44 -8.87 4.32
C LYS A 26 -12.97 -9.01 4.04
N MET A 27 -12.31 -7.92 3.71
CA MET A 27 -10.88 -7.89 3.50
C MET A 27 -10.20 -8.48 4.75
N ASP A 28 -9.63 -9.67 4.61
CA ASP A 28 -9.00 -10.37 5.74
C ASP A 28 -7.54 -9.98 5.90
N SER A 29 -6.92 -9.48 4.86
CA SER A 29 -5.50 -9.16 4.83
C SER A 29 -5.19 -7.91 4.02
N LEU A 30 -4.02 -7.35 4.30
CA LEU A 30 -3.46 -6.18 3.67
C LEU A 30 -2.04 -6.49 3.23
N CYS A 31 -1.72 -6.22 1.97
CA CYS A 31 -0.41 -6.54 1.42
C CYS A 31 0.43 -5.29 1.21
N ILE A 32 1.73 -5.34 1.57
CA ILE A 32 2.69 -4.28 1.26
C ILE A 32 3.90 -4.82 0.52
N VAL A 33 4.33 -4.09 -0.49
CA VAL A 33 5.68 -4.17 -1.06
C VAL A 33 6.45 -2.91 -0.74
N GLY A 34 7.74 -3.04 -0.56
CA GLY A 34 8.56 -1.89 -0.19
C GLY A 34 9.98 -2.30 0.13
N ALA A 35 10.69 -1.36 0.69
CA ALA A 35 12.06 -1.54 1.11
C ALA A 35 12.19 -1.41 2.65
N SER A 36 13.34 -0.97 3.12
CA SER A 36 13.69 -0.91 4.54
C SER A 36 12.74 -0.08 5.41
N PHE A 37 11.98 0.87 4.85
CA PHE A 37 10.99 1.65 5.61
C PHE A 37 9.72 0.90 5.97
N ALA A 38 9.45 -0.19 5.27
CA ALA A 38 8.33 -1.07 5.52
C ALA A 38 8.77 -2.50 5.90
N TYR A 39 10.07 -2.71 6.14
CA TYR A 39 10.62 -4.01 6.47
C TYR A 39 9.93 -4.62 7.71
N PRO A 40 9.59 -5.91 7.69
CA PRO A 40 8.92 -6.57 8.81
C PRO A 40 9.68 -6.38 10.12
N GLU A 41 9.08 -6.69 11.25
CA GLU A 41 9.58 -6.56 12.63
C GLU A 41 9.03 -5.31 13.37
N ASN A 42 7.71 -5.30 13.54
CA ASN A 42 7.01 -4.27 14.29
C ASN A 42 7.17 -2.86 13.69
N CYS A 43 7.10 -2.78 12.36
CA CYS A 43 7.01 -1.51 11.68
C CYS A 43 5.58 -0.95 11.70
N TRP A 44 5.44 0.25 11.20
CA TRP A 44 4.16 0.95 11.14
C TRP A 44 3.06 0.14 10.43
N PHE A 45 3.44 -0.67 9.43
CA PHE A 45 2.49 -1.43 8.65
C PHE A 45 1.82 -2.54 9.47
N GLU A 46 2.58 -3.37 10.18
CA GLU A 46 2.04 -4.39 11.07
C GLU A 46 1.23 -3.77 12.22
N LEU A 47 1.67 -2.61 12.72
CA LEU A 47 0.93 -1.86 13.73
C LEU A 47 -0.40 -1.34 13.19
N ALA A 48 -0.43 -0.84 11.96
CA ALA A 48 -1.66 -0.41 11.29
C ALA A 48 -2.60 -1.59 11.03
N CYS A 49 -2.09 -2.69 10.50
CA CYS A 49 -2.89 -3.91 10.30
C CYS A 49 -3.53 -4.37 11.61
N LYS A 50 -2.78 -4.35 12.71
CA LYS A 50 -3.34 -4.69 14.03
C LYS A 50 -4.46 -3.74 14.45
N LYS A 51 -4.31 -2.43 14.21
CA LYS A 51 -5.36 -1.43 14.52
C LYS A 51 -6.62 -1.60 13.67
N LEU A 52 -6.44 -2.01 12.42
CA LEU A 52 -7.52 -2.27 11.46
C LEU A 52 -8.14 -3.67 11.59
N ASN A 53 -7.58 -4.52 12.46
CA ASN A 53 -7.95 -5.93 12.60
C ASN A 53 -7.78 -6.72 11.29
N LEU A 54 -6.68 -6.46 10.57
CA LEU A 54 -6.30 -7.13 9.32
C LEU A 54 -5.03 -7.95 9.51
N LYS A 55 -4.88 -9.01 8.72
CA LYS A 55 -3.66 -9.83 8.65
C LYS A 55 -2.63 -9.12 7.76
N PRO A 56 -1.41 -8.84 8.23
CA PRO A 56 -0.36 -8.27 7.39
C PRO A 56 0.26 -9.33 6.47
N ILE A 57 0.41 -8.99 5.19
CA ILE A 57 1.26 -9.69 4.22
C ILE A 57 2.38 -8.72 3.86
N ASN A 58 3.51 -8.82 4.54
CA ASN A 58 4.61 -7.90 4.34
C ASN A 58 5.68 -8.55 3.45
N LYS A 59 5.83 -8.03 2.24
CA LYS A 59 6.79 -8.44 1.21
C LYS A 59 7.92 -7.43 1.04
N ALA A 60 8.09 -6.51 1.99
CA ALA A 60 9.16 -5.53 1.91
C ALA A 60 10.53 -6.19 2.15
N ILE A 61 11.49 -5.85 1.30
CA ILE A 61 12.86 -6.37 1.35
C ILE A 61 13.83 -5.18 1.42
N SER A 62 14.66 -5.14 2.46
CA SER A 62 15.66 -4.08 2.62
C SER A 62 16.61 -4.02 1.42
N GLY A 63 16.89 -2.80 0.94
CA GLY A 63 17.83 -2.57 -0.16
C GLY A 63 17.20 -2.66 -1.56
N THR A 64 15.97 -3.15 -1.69
CA THR A 64 15.30 -3.26 -2.99
C THR A 64 14.63 -1.94 -3.42
N ASP A 65 14.27 -1.89 -4.70
CA ASP A 65 13.47 -0.82 -5.27
C ASP A 65 12.22 -1.37 -6.00
N ILE A 66 11.50 -0.50 -6.67
CA ILE A 66 10.26 -0.88 -7.39
C ILE A 66 10.54 -1.78 -8.60
N VAL A 67 11.74 -1.70 -9.19
CA VAL A 67 12.15 -2.56 -10.32
C VAL A 67 12.32 -3.99 -9.84
N ASP A 68 12.94 -4.19 -8.67
CA ASP A 68 13.08 -5.50 -8.03
C ASP A 68 11.71 -6.12 -7.73
N THR A 69 10.77 -5.31 -7.22
CA THR A 69 9.39 -5.76 -6.99
C THR A 69 8.71 -6.17 -8.29
N ALA A 70 8.81 -5.35 -9.33
CA ALA A 70 8.25 -5.67 -10.64
C ALA A 70 8.86 -6.95 -11.23
N GLN A 71 10.16 -7.15 -11.04
CA GLN A 71 10.84 -8.37 -11.49
C GLN A 71 10.36 -9.60 -10.72
N SER A 72 10.25 -9.50 -9.39
CA SER A 72 9.73 -10.58 -8.56
C SER A 72 8.29 -10.97 -8.93
N MET A 73 7.46 -9.99 -9.33
CA MET A 73 6.12 -10.27 -9.87
C MET A 73 6.19 -11.01 -11.19
N LYS A 74 7.08 -10.61 -12.11
CA LYS A 74 7.28 -11.30 -13.40
C LYS A 74 7.77 -12.74 -13.24
N ASP A 75 8.61 -12.97 -12.25
CA ASP A 75 9.23 -14.26 -11.96
C ASP A 75 8.34 -15.18 -11.10
N ASN A 76 7.15 -14.75 -10.72
CA ASN A 76 6.24 -15.47 -9.82
C ASN A 76 6.82 -15.78 -8.44
N THR A 77 7.69 -14.94 -7.91
CA THR A 77 8.34 -15.16 -6.62
C THR A 77 7.80 -14.26 -5.51
N LEU A 78 6.98 -13.24 -5.87
CA LEU A 78 6.52 -12.25 -4.90
C LEU A 78 5.39 -12.78 -4.02
N PHE A 79 4.40 -13.48 -4.60
CA PHE A 79 3.22 -13.97 -3.89
C PHE A 79 3.05 -15.47 -4.05
N THR A 80 2.50 -16.12 -3.03
CA THR A 80 1.80 -17.39 -3.22
C THR A 80 0.40 -17.10 -3.77
N ARG A 81 -0.24 -18.14 -4.29
CA ARG A 81 -1.64 -18.06 -4.73
C ARG A 81 -2.57 -17.60 -3.60
N GLU A 82 -2.43 -18.24 -2.44
CA GLU A 82 -3.23 -17.96 -1.26
C GLU A 82 -3.07 -16.51 -0.79
N GLU A 83 -1.83 -15.99 -0.77
CA GLU A 83 -1.57 -14.59 -0.46
C GLU A 83 -2.25 -13.67 -1.46
N PHE A 84 -2.10 -13.95 -2.76
CA PHE A 84 -2.69 -13.12 -3.82
C PHE A 84 -4.22 -13.05 -3.74
N ASP A 85 -4.87 -14.15 -3.41
CA ASP A 85 -6.32 -14.22 -3.31
C ASP A 85 -6.87 -13.55 -2.03
N SER A 86 -6.03 -13.35 -1.03
CA SER A 86 -6.48 -12.95 0.31
C SER A 86 -6.54 -11.45 0.57
N PHE A 87 -5.97 -10.59 -0.29
CA PHE A 87 -5.96 -9.14 -0.06
C PHE A 87 -6.70 -8.38 -1.17
N ASP A 88 -7.37 -7.30 -0.79
CA ASP A 88 -8.06 -6.37 -1.69
C ASP A 88 -7.42 -4.98 -1.70
N THR A 89 -6.49 -4.73 -0.80
CA THR A 89 -5.70 -3.50 -0.77
C THR A 89 -4.21 -3.83 -0.84
N PHE A 90 -3.53 -3.15 -1.75
CA PHE A 90 -2.11 -3.32 -2.02
C PHE A 90 -1.35 -2.03 -1.76
N VAL A 91 -0.32 -2.10 -0.95
CA VAL A 91 0.44 -0.93 -0.51
C VAL A 91 1.83 -0.92 -1.12
N ILE A 92 2.25 0.21 -1.66
CA ILE A 92 3.58 0.40 -2.24
C ILE A 92 4.34 1.45 -1.45
N MET A 93 5.50 1.07 -0.90
CA MET A 93 6.41 1.98 -0.20
C MET A 93 7.87 1.78 -0.61
N HIS A 94 8.21 2.18 -1.84
CA HIS A 94 9.57 2.21 -2.35
C HIS A 94 10.10 3.65 -2.43
N THR A 95 10.72 4.14 -1.37
CA THR A 95 10.96 5.57 -1.19
C THR A 95 12.43 6.00 -1.18
N HIS A 96 13.39 5.08 -1.17
CA HIS A 96 14.72 5.50 -0.74
C HIS A 96 15.92 4.93 -1.51
N ASN A 97 15.98 3.65 -1.84
CA ASN A 97 17.23 2.95 -2.14
C ASN A 97 17.99 3.44 -3.37
N VAL A 98 17.31 4.04 -4.34
CA VAL A 98 17.91 4.63 -5.52
C VAL A 98 17.31 5.99 -5.82
N ASN A 99 18.01 6.77 -6.63
CA ASN A 99 17.50 8.04 -7.11
C ASN A 99 16.52 7.81 -8.28
N VAL A 100 15.30 7.42 -7.93
CA VAL A 100 14.24 7.07 -8.90
C VAL A 100 13.58 8.26 -9.57
N CYS A 101 13.84 9.47 -9.10
CA CYS A 101 13.15 10.68 -9.52
C CYS A 101 14.09 11.85 -9.80
N SER A 102 13.71 12.68 -10.77
CA SER A 102 14.24 14.03 -10.99
C SER A 102 13.16 15.07 -10.76
N ASN A 103 13.48 16.36 -10.98
CA ASN A 103 12.48 17.43 -10.95
C ASN A 103 11.39 17.26 -12.01
N GLU A 104 11.66 16.53 -13.07
CA GLU A 104 10.75 16.25 -14.17
C GLU A 104 9.77 15.12 -13.85
N GLY A 105 10.12 14.23 -12.93
CA GLY A 105 9.29 13.11 -12.53
C GLY A 105 10.09 11.84 -12.20
N VAL A 106 9.42 10.70 -12.30
CA VAL A 106 10.04 9.38 -12.11
C VAL A 106 10.82 9.01 -13.38
N HIS A 107 12.06 8.54 -13.24
CA HIS A 107 12.86 8.06 -14.36
C HIS A 107 12.19 6.85 -15.06
N ALA A 108 12.36 6.74 -16.37
CA ALA A 108 11.63 5.79 -17.21
C ALA A 108 11.62 4.33 -16.68
N PRO A 109 12.74 3.69 -16.31
CA PRO A 109 12.71 2.32 -15.81
C PRO A 109 11.86 2.14 -14.55
N PHE A 110 11.88 3.13 -13.66
CA PHE A 110 11.09 3.08 -12.43
C PHE A 110 9.62 3.41 -12.69
N ALA A 111 9.32 4.30 -13.63
CA ALA A 111 7.96 4.60 -14.05
C ALA A 111 7.29 3.36 -14.67
N GLU A 112 7.99 2.64 -15.53
CA GLU A 112 7.53 1.38 -16.11
C GLU A 112 7.31 0.30 -15.04
N ALA A 113 8.20 0.23 -14.05
CA ALA A 113 8.05 -0.70 -12.93
C ALA A 113 6.85 -0.37 -12.05
N TYR A 114 6.63 0.92 -11.73
CA TYR A 114 5.41 1.35 -11.03
C TYR A 114 4.15 1.01 -11.81
N ASP A 115 4.12 1.30 -13.09
CA ASP A 115 2.99 0.97 -13.96
C ASP A 115 2.72 -0.53 -13.99
N TYR A 116 3.77 -1.34 -14.06
CA TYR A 116 3.66 -2.79 -14.04
C TYR A 116 3.09 -3.30 -12.70
N VAL A 117 3.62 -2.80 -11.60
CA VAL A 117 3.18 -3.20 -10.25
C VAL A 117 1.73 -2.73 -9.99
N ILE A 118 1.37 -1.52 -10.40
CA ILE A 118 0.01 -0.98 -10.23
C ILE A 118 -0.99 -1.78 -11.07
N LYS A 119 -0.67 -2.11 -12.31
CA LYS A 119 -1.52 -2.99 -13.11
C LYS A 119 -1.68 -4.36 -12.48
N GLY A 120 -0.68 -4.80 -11.69
CA GLY A 120 -0.72 -6.07 -10.99
C GLY A 120 -0.78 -7.27 -11.91
N TYR A 121 -0.36 -7.13 -13.16
CA TYR A 121 -0.21 -8.26 -14.04
C TYR A 121 0.93 -9.12 -13.55
N THR A 122 0.62 -10.29 -13.11
CA THR A 122 1.60 -11.26 -12.65
C THR A 122 1.62 -12.44 -13.60
N ALA A 123 2.81 -12.88 -13.97
CA ALA A 123 2.97 -14.12 -14.70
C ALA A 123 2.52 -15.34 -13.86
N MET A 124 2.42 -15.18 -12.53
CA MET A 124 1.77 -16.14 -11.64
C MET A 124 0.35 -16.49 -12.11
N CYS A 125 -0.35 -15.50 -12.63
CA CYS A 125 -1.66 -15.72 -13.20
C CYS A 125 -1.62 -16.64 -14.41
N GLN A 126 -0.58 -16.60 -15.20
CA GLN A 126 -0.41 -17.49 -16.36
C GLN A 126 0.02 -18.89 -15.94
N SER A 127 0.99 -18.98 -15.01
CA SER A 127 1.55 -20.26 -14.56
C SER A 127 0.56 -21.11 -13.73
N LEU A 128 -0.44 -20.48 -13.14
CA LEU A 128 -1.46 -21.15 -12.31
C LEU A 128 -2.79 -21.36 -13.04
N GLU A 129 -2.78 -21.39 -14.36
CA GLU A 129 -3.97 -21.59 -15.20
C GLU A 129 -5.11 -20.58 -14.94
N TYR A 130 -4.75 -19.40 -14.47
CA TYR A 130 -5.72 -18.32 -14.42
C TYR A 130 -6.10 -17.88 -15.82
N ASP A 131 -7.32 -17.51 -15.98
CA ASP A 131 -7.76 -16.77 -17.16
C ASP A 131 -6.97 -15.47 -17.26
N THR A 132 -6.17 -15.33 -18.31
CA THR A 132 -5.32 -14.16 -18.53
C THR A 132 -6.09 -12.86 -18.74
N SER A 133 -7.39 -12.93 -18.98
CA SER A 133 -8.27 -11.76 -19.16
C SER A 133 -8.62 -11.05 -17.85
N SER A 134 -8.47 -11.71 -16.69
CA SER A 134 -9.00 -11.23 -15.41
C SER A 134 -7.96 -10.90 -14.34
N LYS A 135 -6.74 -10.44 -14.69
CA LYS A 135 -5.61 -10.60 -13.77
C LYS A 135 -4.74 -9.38 -13.54
N TRP A 136 -5.33 -8.24 -13.70
CA TRP A 136 -4.70 -6.96 -13.42
C TRP A 136 -5.25 -6.41 -12.11
N PHE A 137 -4.40 -5.86 -11.25
CA PHE A 137 -4.87 -5.09 -10.13
C PHE A 137 -5.51 -3.80 -10.62
N GLY A 138 -6.61 -3.38 -9.98
CA GLY A 138 -7.19 -2.07 -10.14
C GLY A 138 -7.47 -1.57 -11.54
N VAL A 139 -7.47 -2.43 -12.57
CA VAL A 139 -7.83 -2.11 -13.95
C VAL A 139 -8.99 -2.98 -14.41
N GLU A 140 -9.71 -2.52 -15.43
CA GLU A 140 -10.88 -3.21 -15.96
C GLU A 140 -10.55 -4.67 -16.33
N GLY A 141 -11.37 -5.61 -15.85
CA GLY A 141 -11.19 -7.04 -16.05
C GLY A 141 -10.17 -7.72 -15.12
N GLY A 142 -9.54 -6.97 -14.22
CA GLY A 142 -8.61 -7.52 -13.24
C GLY A 142 -9.22 -7.78 -11.88
N LYS A 143 -8.40 -8.26 -10.95
CA LYS A 143 -8.78 -8.30 -9.54
C LYS A 143 -8.99 -6.87 -9.06
N PRO A 144 -10.18 -6.51 -8.55
CA PRO A 144 -10.41 -5.20 -7.98
C PRO A 144 -9.54 -5.04 -6.73
N VAL A 145 -8.61 -4.11 -6.76
CA VAL A 145 -7.69 -3.83 -5.66
C VAL A 145 -7.53 -2.34 -5.54
N ASP A 146 -7.70 -1.83 -4.34
CA ASP A 146 -7.28 -0.50 -3.99
C ASP A 146 -5.76 -0.45 -3.83
N ILE A 147 -5.10 0.48 -4.49
CA ILE A 147 -3.65 0.64 -4.37
C ILE A 147 -3.35 1.89 -3.58
N ILE A 148 -2.60 1.73 -2.50
CA ILE A 148 -2.13 2.85 -1.68
C ILE A 148 -0.64 3.03 -1.92
N VAL A 149 -0.25 4.15 -2.51
CA VAL A 149 1.15 4.52 -2.67
C VAL A 149 1.55 5.48 -1.55
N CYS A 150 2.60 5.11 -0.83
CA CYS A 150 3.10 5.91 0.28
C CYS A 150 4.17 6.91 -0.19
N THR A 151 4.10 8.14 0.30
CA THR A 151 5.22 9.08 0.22
C THR A 151 6.32 8.67 1.21
N HIS A 152 7.48 9.29 1.10
CA HIS A 152 8.50 9.17 2.15
C HIS A 152 7.93 9.65 3.50
N TRP A 153 8.43 9.13 4.60
CA TRP A 153 7.91 9.44 5.93
C TRP A 153 8.14 10.88 6.40
N HIS A 154 8.95 11.65 5.65
CA HIS A 154 9.19 13.08 5.89
C HIS A 154 9.49 13.83 4.58
N ASP A 155 9.66 15.13 4.66
CA ASP A 155 9.76 16.05 3.53
C ASP A 155 11.14 16.12 2.84
N ALA A 156 12.19 15.46 3.35
CA ALA A 156 13.53 15.54 2.76
C ALA A 156 13.61 14.98 1.33
N ARG A 157 12.75 14.04 0.98
CA ARG A 157 12.64 13.47 -0.37
C ARG A 157 11.59 14.19 -1.23
N ARG A 158 11.65 15.50 -1.30
CA ARG A 158 10.65 16.35 -1.97
C ARG A 158 10.38 15.96 -3.42
N THR A 159 11.43 15.68 -4.18
CA THR A 159 11.31 15.29 -5.59
C THR A 159 10.59 13.96 -5.73
N PHE A 160 10.96 12.99 -4.93
CA PHE A 160 10.27 11.70 -4.86
C PHE A 160 8.80 11.88 -4.48
N ASN A 161 8.52 12.55 -3.36
CA ASN A 161 7.16 12.76 -2.87
C ASN A 161 6.27 13.45 -3.92
N ARG A 162 6.80 14.45 -4.63
CA ARG A 162 6.09 15.13 -5.71
C ARG A 162 5.79 14.21 -6.89
N SER A 163 6.73 13.33 -7.22
CA SER A 163 6.59 12.43 -8.36
C SER A 163 5.58 11.32 -8.10
N VAL A 164 5.60 10.72 -6.92
CA VAL A 164 4.63 9.66 -6.59
C VAL A 164 3.21 10.20 -6.43
N ARG A 165 3.04 11.48 -6.04
CA ARG A 165 1.72 12.13 -6.02
C ARG A 165 1.05 12.26 -7.38
N LYS A 166 1.79 12.10 -8.47
CA LYS A 166 1.22 12.09 -9.82
C LYS A 166 0.59 10.76 -10.19
N LEU A 167 0.83 9.70 -9.40
CA LEU A 167 0.29 8.37 -9.69
C LEU A 167 -1.21 8.31 -9.47
N ASP A 168 -1.75 9.05 -8.49
CA ASP A 168 -3.20 9.16 -8.27
C ASP A 168 -3.93 9.90 -9.40
N GLN A 169 -3.22 10.76 -10.14
CA GLN A 169 -3.75 11.43 -11.32
C GLN A 169 -3.69 10.55 -12.57
N LYS A 170 -2.80 9.57 -12.57
CA LYS A 170 -2.62 8.64 -13.69
C LYS A 170 -3.50 7.40 -13.61
N TRP A 171 -3.79 6.95 -12.38
CA TRP A 171 -4.46 5.69 -12.12
C TRP A 171 -5.62 5.88 -11.13
N ASP A 172 -6.83 5.66 -11.58
CA ASP A 172 -8.05 5.83 -10.76
C ASP A 172 -8.08 4.90 -9.54
N CYS A 173 -7.39 3.75 -9.61
CA CYS A 173 -7.28 2.80 -8.51
C CYS A 173 -6.21 3.17 -7.47
N VAL A 174 -5.46 4.27 -7.66
CA VAL A 174 -4.39 4.69 -6.76
C VAL A 174 -4.87 5.76 -5.79
N ARG A 175 -4.64 5.52 -4.52
CA ARG A 175 -4.76 6.50 -3.43
C ARG A 175 -3.39 6.77 -2.82
N LEU A 176 -3.22 7.91 -2.18
CA LEU A 176 -1.94 8.29 -1.57
C LEU A 176 -2.02 8.27 -0.05
N CYS A 177 -1.05 7.60 0.58
CA CYS A 177 -0.73 7.82 1.98
C CYS A 177 0.38 8.87 2.07
N LYS A 178 0.00 10.10 2.43
CA LYS A 178 0.90 11.27 2.43
C LYS A 178 1.60 11.44 3.77
N PHE A 179 2.51 10.55 4.10
CA PHE A 179 3.26 10.61 5.35
C PHE A 179 3.98 11.95 5.53
N ASP A 180 4.67 12.42 4.51
CA ASP A 180 5.46 13.66 4.55
C ASP A 180 4.64 14.92 4.88
N GLU A 181 3.36 14.94 4.52
CA GLU A 181 2.45 16.05 4.85
C GLU A 181 1.79 15.87 6.23
N GLN A 182 1.43 14.63 6.56
CA GLN A 182 0.62 14.32 7.74
C GLN A 182 1.44 14.06 9.00
N ILE A 183 2.73 13.78 8.87
CA ILE A 183 3.62 13.52 9.99
C ILE A 183 3.73 14.76 10.93
N GLY A 184 3.51 15.94 10.39
CA GLY A 184 3.39 17.19 11.14
C GLY A 184 4.71 17.89 11.48
N PHE A 185 5.83 17.44 10.91
CA PHE A 185 7.13 18.10 11.04
C PHE A 185 7.96 17.93 9.77
N SER A 186 8.97 18.76 9.61
CA SER A 186 9.99 18.58 8.57
C SER A 186 11.29 18.05 9.16
N MET A 187 12.17 17.52 8.31
CA MET A 187 13.46 17.00 8.74
C MET A 187 14.28 18.02 9.54
N ASN A 188 14.19 19.29 9.17
CA ASN A 188 15.00 20.38 9.76
C ASN A 188 14.22 21.25 10.75
N LYS A 189 13.00 20.87 11.12
CA LYS A 189 12.18 21.62 12.07
C LYS A 189 11.76 20.72 13.21
N PRO A 190 11.64 21.27 14.41
CA PRO A 190 11.12 20.50 15.53
C PRO A 190 9.66 20.09 15.27
N ASP A 191 9.31 18.93 15.78
CA ASP A 191 7.91 18.48 15.83
C ASP A 191 7.10 19.47 16.68
N PRO A 192 6.05 20.08 16.14
CA PRO A 192 5.24 21.06 16.87
C PRO A 192 4.58 20.51 18.11
N LYS A 193 4.40 19.21 18.24
CA LYS A 193 3.80 18.57 19.42
C LYS A 193 4.79 18.32 20.54
N THR A 194 6.01 17.93 20.21
CA THR A 194 7.01 17.48 21.18
C THR A 194 8.18 18.43 21.34
N GLY A 195 8.34 19.41 20.44
CA GLY A 195 9.50 20.31 20.38
C GLY A 195 10.82 19.64 20.03
N LYS A 196 10.81 18.35 19.67
CA LYS A 196 11.99 17.56 19.39
C LYS A 196 12.30 17.58 17.91
N GLN A 197 13.58 17.69 17.57
CA GLN A 197 14.01 17.59 16.18
C GLN A 197 13.82 16.14 15.69
N MET A 198 13.27 16.01 14.48
CA MET A 198 12.97 14.72 13.87
C MET A 198 14.18 13.80 13.80
N SER A 199 15.31 14.32 13.31
CA SER A 199 16.54 13.56 13.14
C SER A 199 17.08 12.99 14.46
N VAL A 200 16.96 13.71 15.57
CA VAL A 200 17.41 13.23 16.89
C VAL A 200 16.45 12.23 17.49
N PHE A 201 15.16 12.43 17.32
CA PHE A 201 14.15 11.66 18.05
C PHE A 201 13.55 10.50 17.28
N TYR A 202 13.37 10.67 15.99
CA TYR A 202 12.59 9.76 15.17
C TYR A 202 13.41 8.95 14.17
N ALA A 203 14.60 9.45 13.79
CA ALA A 203 15.48 8.70 12.91
C ALA A 203 16.32 7.66 13.69
N HIS A 204 16.60 6.56 13.05
CA HIS A 204 17.47 5.51 13.57
C HIS A 204 18.94 5.89 13.30
N PRO A 205 19.85 5.85 14.28
CA PRO A 205 21.28 5.90 14.00
C PRO A 205 21.65 4.68 13.15
N ASP A 206 22.28 4.87 12.03
CA ASP A 206 22.76 3.78 11.20
C ASP A 206 24.10 4.12 10.55
N ALA A 207 24.84 3.09 10.06
CA ALA A 207 26.16 3.25 9.48
C ALA A 207 26.16 4.04 8.15
N ASN A 208 25.00 4.26 7.54
CA ASN A 208 24.81 5.02 6.32
C ASN A 208 24.15 6.37 6.60
N ALA A 209 24.35 6.91 7.77
CA ALA A 209 23.77 8.18 8.18
C ALA A 209 24.22 9.33 7.29
N ASN A 210 23.29 10.21 7.03
CA ASN A 210 23.53 11.40 6.20
C ASN A 210 23.55 12.69 7.02
N GLU A 211 23.34 12.61 8.32
CA GLU A 211 23.25 13.78 9.20
C GLU A 211 23.96 13.48 10.53
N ILE A 212 24.77 14.43 10.97
CA ILE A 212 25.46 14.39 12.25
C ILE A 212 24.84 15.45 13.16
N ILE A 213 24.32 15.02 14.30
CA ILE A 213 23.74 15.90 15.32
C ILE A 213 24.41 15.55 16.64
N ASP A 214 25.03 16.55 17.27
CA ASP A 214 25.77 16.38 18.53
C ASP A 214 26.82 15.24 18.48
N GLY A 215 27.44 15.06 17.29
CA GLY A 215 28.47 14.03 17.08
C GLY A 215 27.92 12.61 16.83
N VAL A 216 26.60 12.45 16.74
CA VAL A 216 25.94 11.17 16.42
C VAL A 216 25.42 11.22 15.00
N GLU A 217 25.75 10.20 14.23
CA GLU A 217 25.21 10.03 12.87
C GLU A 217 23.82 9.42 12.91
N TYR A 218 22.88 10.04 12.16
CA TYR A 218 21.51 9.57 12.01
C TYR A 218 21.21 9.24 10.56
N GLY A 219 20.62 8.08 10.34
CA GLY A 219 20.20 7.62 9.02
C GLY A 219 18.85 8.18 8.59
N TRP A 220 18.44 7.74 7.43
CA TRP A 220 17.15 8.10 6.83
C TRP A 220 15.96 7.27 7.36
N HIS A 221 16.24 6.21 8.10
CA HIS A 221 15.23 5.28 8.58
C HIS A 221 14.52 5.81 9.82
N PRO A 222 13.21 5.64 9.92
CA PRO A 222 12.50 5.87 11.18
C PRO A 222 12.93 4.83 12.22
N LYS A 223 13.01 5.22 13.48
CA LYS A 223 13.29 4.29 14.58
C LYS A 223 12.32 3.11 14.52
N ARG A 224 12.87 1.91 14.59
CA ARG A 224 12.11 0.65 14.56
C ARG A 224 11.57 0.28 15.93
N GLY A 225 10.69 -0.68 15.95
CA GLY A 225 10.15 -1.27 17.16
C GLY A 225 8.72 -0.83 17.46
N ARG A 226 8.00 -1.72 18.11
CA ARG A 226 6.58 -1.55 18.45
C ARG A 226 6.31 -0.30 19.30
N ASP A 227 7.22 0.05 20.17
CA ASP A 227 7.10 1.18 21.09
C ASP A 227 7.67 2.47 20.51
N SER A 228 8.16 2.44 19.27
CA SER A 228 8.65 3.60 18.59
C SER A 228 7.52 4.58 18.29
N GLU A 229 7.62 5.80 18.83
CA GLU A 229 6.64 6.87 18.63
C GLU A 229 6.40 7.15 17.14
N ILE A 230 7.47 7.15 16.34
CA ILE A 230 7.34 7.41 14.90
C ILE A 230 6.61 6.29 14.16
N GLN A 231 6.84 5.02 14.54
CA GLN A 231 6.13 3.89 13.94
C GLN A 231 4.64 3.93 14.28
N GLN A 232 4.30 4.26 15.53
CA GLN A 232 2.91 4.44 15.94
C GLN A 232 2.24 5.59 15.19
N ARG A 233 2.93 6.72 15.03
CA ARG A 233 2.44 7.89 14.30
C ARG A 233 2.20 7.58 12.82
N MET A 234 3.11 6.86 12.17
CA MET A 234 2.94 6.40 10.80
C MET A 234 1.75 5.43 10.67
N ALA A 235 1.61 4.50 11.61
CA ALA A 235 0.46 3.61 11.63
C ALA A 235 -0.87 4.37 11.75
N ASP A 236 -0.93 5.39 12.63
CA ASP A 236 -2.13 6.24 12.79
C ASP A 236 -2.46 7.05 11.54
N ILE A 237 -1.44 7.52 10.82
CA ILE A 237 -1.62 8.21 9.55
C ILE A 237 -2.17 7.25 8.50
N PHE A 238 -1.57 6.07 8.39
CA PHE A 238 -1.98 5.07 7.41
C PHE A 238 -3.43 4.59 7.64
N CYS A 239 -3.82 4.37 8.89
CA CYS A 239 -5.20 3.98 9.21
C CYS A 239 -6.26 4.98 8.73
N LYS A 240 -5.90 6.24 8.47
CA LYS A 240 -6.82 7.24 7.93
C LYS A 240 -7.07 7.09 6.42
N CYS A 241 -6.35 6.18 5.75
CA CYS A 241 -6.60 5.83 4.37
C CYS A 241 -7.79 4.88 4.21
N PHE A 242 -8.33 4.37 5.30
CA PHE A 242 -9.51 3.50 5.40
C PHE A 242 -10.66 4.21 6.07
#